data_9a3a8b72afb2dc09b188efbd96cacff0
#
_entry.id   9a3a8b72afb2dc09b188efbd96cacff0
#
_cell.length_a   1.000
_cell.length_b   1.000
_cell.length_c   1.000
_cell.angle_alpha   90.00
_cell.angle_beta   90.00
_cell.angle_gamma   90.00
#
_symmetry.space_group_name_H-M   'P 1'
#
loop_
_entity.id
_entity.type
_entity.pdbx_description
1 polymer ?
#
loop_
_entity_poly.entity_id
_entity_poly.type
_entity_poly.pdbx_seq_one_letter_code
_entity_poly.pdbx_strand_id
1 'polypeptide(L)'
;MIVEHTAAFDPVLAGRPAQLVGDDGRILPVAPQRWQAPADGEDGWLLNRCTGPTVDLGCGPGRLVAELAGRGVPALGVDCSPMAVRQCHSRGAAVLHRDVFATLPGEGRWHHVLLADGNIGIGGDPVRLLRRCAALLRYGGTMLVEAEHPGAGLWRGAARLQVAGGAAGPWFPWAV
;
A
#
# COMPACT_ATOMS: atom_id res chain seq x y z
N MET A 1 6.31 -20.10 -1.37
CA MET A 1 6.92 -19.61 -0.12
C MET A 1 6.70 -18.11 -0.05
N ILE A 2 5.44 -17.68 0.27
CA ILE A 2 4.99 -16.26 0.25
C ILE A 2 4.35 -15.88 1.60
N VAL A 3 4.36 -16.76 2.60
CA VAL A 3 3.54 -16.63 3.82
C VAL A 3 4.23 -15.85 4.96
N GLU A 4 5.55 -15.63 4.92
CA GLU A 4 6.26 -15.05 6.08
C GLU A 4 6.24 -13.51 6.16
N HIS A 5 5.86 -12.80 5.10
CA HIS A 5 5.90 -11.33 5.07
C HIS A 5 4.52 -10.67 5.16
N THR A 6 3.43 -11.46 5.11
CA THR A 6 2.06 -10.93 5.05
C THR A 6 1.63 -10.14 6.27
N ALA A 7 2.27 -10.35 7.42
CA ALA A 7 1.96 -9.68 8.68
C ALA A 7 3.07 -8.73 9.16
N ALA A 8 4.04 -8.40 8.30
CA ALA A 8 5.19 -7.58 8.72
C ALA A 8 4.76 -6.23 9.30
N PHE A 9 3.73 -5.60 8.74
CA PHE A 9 3.20 -4.31 9.19
C PHE A 9 2.11 -4.42 10.28
N ASP A 10 1.65 -5.61 10.65
CA ASP A 10 0.59 -5.80 11.66
C ASP A 10 0.87 -5.07 12.99
N PRO A 11 2.10 -5.07 13.55
CA PRO A 11 2.36 -4.34 14.79
C PRO A 11 2.08 -2.83 14.68
N VAL A 12 2.42 -2.23 13.54
CA VAL A 12 2.20 -0.80 13.27
C VAL A 12 0.72 -0.54 13.04
N LEU A 13 0.05 -1.40 12.30
CA LEU A 13 -1.40 -1.35 12.08
C LEU A 13 -2.19 -1.51 13.38
N ALA A 14 -1.62 -2.23 14.36
CA ALA A 14 -2.17 -2.34 15.72
C ALA A 14 -1.83 -1.13 16.62
N GLY A 15 -1.23 -0.07 16.07
CA GLY A 15 -0.89 1.16 16.81
C GLY A 15 0.39 1.08 17.63
N ARG A 16 1.23 0.05 17.47
CA ARG A 16 2.50 -0.04 18.17
C ARG A 16 3.55 0.88 17.52
N PRO A 17 4.27 1.70 18.31
CA PRO A 17 5.37 2.49 17.79
C PRO A 17 6.45 1.59 17.19
N ALA A 18 6.84 1.85 15.95
CA ALA A 18 7.88 1.10 15.27
C ALA A 18 8.60 1.96 14.22
N GLN A 19 9.79 1.54 13.85
CA GLN A 19 10.56 2.10 12.75
C GLN A 19 10.75 1.03 11.67
N LEU A 20 10.68 1.46 10.42
CA LEU A 20 11.10 0.63 9.30
C LEU A 20 12.60 0.86 9.07
N VAL A 21 13.39 -0.21 9.17
CA VAL A 21 14.85 -0.14 9.12
C VAL A 21 15.34 -0.97 7.95
N GLY A 22 16.16 -0.37 7.08
CA GLY A 22 16.84 -1.03 5.98
C GLY A 22 18.02 -1.88 6.46
N ASP A 23 18.44 -2.83 5.64
CA ASP A 23 19.58 -3.72 5.89
C ASP A 23 20.94 -2.96 5.93
N ASP A 24 20.99 -1.75 5.42
CA ASP A 24 22.12 -0.81 5.53
C ASP A 24 22.02 0.10 6.77
N GLY A 25 21.03 -0.09 7.63
CA GLY A 25 20.80 0.67 8.86
C GLY A 25 20.05 1.98 8.69
N ARG A 26 19.65 2.36 7.46
CA ARG A 26 18.82 3.55 7.27
C ARG A 26 17.45 3.40 7.88
N ILE A 27 16.86 4.51 8.33
CA ILE A 27 15.46 4.56 8.74
C ILE A 27 14.64 4.98 7.51
N LEU A 28 13.64 4.17 7.18
CA LEU A 28 12.73 4.42 6.08
C LEU A 28 11.44 5.07 6.60
N PRO A 29 10.85 6.02 5.87
CA PRO A 29 9.66 6.70 6.32
C PRO A 29 8.47 5.75 6.41
N VAL A 30 7.70 5.88 7.49
CA VAL A 30 6.38 5.27 7.67
C VAL A 30 5.48 6.25 8.43
N ALA A 31 4.22 6.30 8.07
CA ALA A 31 3.26 7.25 8.64
C ALA A 31 2.01 6.53 9.20
N PRO A 32 2.15 5.74 10.28
CA PRO A 32 1.05 4.92 10.81
C PRO A 32 -0.19 5.74 11.19
N GLN A 33 0.02 6.95 11.70
CA GLN A 33 -1.05 7.86 12.11
C GLN A 33 -1.90 8.29 10.90
N ARG A 34 -1.23 8.58 9.76
CA ARG A 34 -1.92 8.89 8.50
C ARG A 34 -2.73 7.70 7.99
N TRP A 35 -2.17 6.47 8.08
CA TRP A 35 -2.88 5.27 7.64
C TRP A 35 -4.17 5.03 8.41
N GLN A 36 -4.16 5.33 9.73
CA GLN A 36 -5.34 5.16 10.60
C GLN A 36 -6.34 6.32 10.48
N ALA A 37 -5.92 7.49 10.05
CA ALA A 37 -6.79 8.64 9.88
C ALA A 37 -7.78 8.45 8.71
N PRO A 38 -8.89 9.17 8.67
CA PRO A 38 -9.65 9.35 7.43
C PRO A 38 -8.78 10.01 6.35
N ALA A 39 -9.14 9.80 5.08
CA ALA A 39 -8.53 10.57 4.00
C ALA A 39 -8.80 12.06 4.17
N ASP A 40 -7.83 12.90 3.86
CA ASP A 40 -7.88 14.33 4.06
C ASP A 40 -7.52 15.15 2.79
N GLY A 41 -7.31 16.46 2.96
CA GLY A 41 -7.00 17.35 1.84
C GLY A 41 -5.69 17.03 1.12
N GLU A 42 -4.72 16.41 1.80
CA GLU A 42 -3.45 15.98 1.20
C GLU A 42 -3.65 14.83 0.21
N ASP A 43 -4.68 14.00 0.41
CA ASP A 43 -5.04 12.92 -0.49
C ASP A 43 -5.80 13.42 -1.74
N GLY A 44 -6.20 14.68 -1.75
CA GLY A 44 -7.05 15.27 -2.80
C GLY A 44 -6.49 15.14 -4.20
N TRP A 45 -5.17 15.21 -4.37
CA TRP A 45 -4.54 15.08 -5.68
C TRP A 45 -4.71 13.67 -6.27
N LEU A 46 -4.72 12.62 -5.43
CA LEU A 46 -5.01 11.23 -5.80
C LEU A 46 -6.50 11.05 -6.08
N LEU A 47 -7.30 11.35 -5.07
CA LEU A 47 -8.73 11.06 -5.03
C LEU A 47 -9.53 11.77 -6.13
N ASN A 48 -9.19 13.03 -6.44
CA ASN A 48 -9.87 13.82 -7.47
C ASN A 48 -9.57 13.31 -8.91
N ARG A 49 -8.55 12.50 -9.09
CA ARG A 49 -8.23 11.87 -10.37
C ARG A 49 -8.91 10.52 -10.57
N CYS A 50 -9.43 9.92 -9.50
CA CYS A 50 -10.11 8.63 -9.56
C CYS A 50 -11.57 8.83 -9.99
N THR A 51 -11.82 8.81 -11.29
CA THR A 51 -13.13 9.06 -11.91
C THR A 51 -13.88 7.78 -12.29
N GLY A 52 -13.34 6.61 -11.99
CA GLY A 52 -13.91 5.30 -12.33
C GLY A 52 -13.32 4.17 -11.51
N PRO A 53 -13.62 2.91 -11.82
CA PRO A 53 -13.17 1.76 -11.04
C PRO A 53 -11.69 1.81 -10.68
N THR A 54 -11.39 1.84 -9.39
CA THR A 54 -10.05 2.07 -8.84
C THR A 54 -9.62 0.89 -7.97
N VAL A 55 -8.38 0.43 -8.11
CA VAL A 55 -7.77 -0.55 -7.21
C VAL A 55 -6.60 0.10 -6.46
N ASP A 56 -6.58 -0.09 -5.14
CA ASP A 56 -5.55 0.42 -4.23
C ASP A 56 -4.68 -0.74 -3.75
N LEU A 57 -3.42 -0.76 -4.15
CA LEU A 57 -2.48 -1.84 -3.86
C LEU A 57 -1.67 -1.55 -2.59
N GLY A 58 -1.80 -2.43 -1.60
CA GLY A 58 -1.30 -2.19 -0.24
C GLY A 58 -2.18 -1.19 0.50
N CYS A 59 -3.49 -1.37 0.43
CA CYS A 59 -4.47 -0.38 0.91
C CYS A 59 -4.44 -0.14 2.42
N GLY A 60 -3.71 -0.95 3.20
CA GLY A 60 -3.68 -0.85 4.65
C GLY A 60 -5.08 -0.84 5.26
N PRO A 61 -5.37 0.08 6.20
CA PRO A 61 -6.70 0.21 6.82
C PRO A 61 -7.82 0.68 5.88
N GLY A 62 -7.55 0.93 4.60
CA GLY A 62 -8.55 1.22 3.57
C GLY A 62 -9.09 2.65 3.57
N ARG A 63 -8.32 3.65 4.05
CA ARG A 63 -8.76 5.05 4.13
C ARG A 63 -9.13 5.62 2.76
N LEU A 64 -8.33 5.38 1.73
CA LEU A 64 -8.58 5.87 0.37
C LEU A 64 -9.75 5.12 -0.29
N VAL A 65 -9.83 3.80 -0.09
CA VAL A 65 -10.92 2.97 -0.61
C VAL A 65 -12.26 3.41 -0.04
N ALA A 66 -12.34 3.65 1.27
CA ALA A 66 -13.56 4.12 1.94
C ALA A 66 -13.98 5.50 1.43
N GLU A 67 -13.03 6.42 1.27
CA GLU A 67 -13.30 7.75 0.75
C GLU A 67 -13.79 7.71 -0.70
N LEU A 68 -13.17 6.93 -1.57
CA LEU A 68 -13.63 6.74 -2.96
C LEU A 68 -15.04 6.18 -3.01
N ALA A 69 -15.34 5.15 -2.20
CA ALA A 69 -16.68 4.59 -2.10
C ALA A 69 -17.69 5.63 -1.62
N GLY A 70 -17.34 6.48 -0.64
CA GLY A 70 -18.17 7.60 -0.19
C GLY A 70 -18.45 8.63 -1.26
N ARG A 71 -17.55 8.80 -2.22
CA ARG A 71 -17.73 9.65 -3.43
C ARG A 71 -18.48 8.96 -4.57
N GLY A 72 -18.96 7.72 -4.38
CA GLY A 72 -19.64 6.94 -5.41
C GLY A 72 -18.71 6.34 -6.47
N VAL A 73 -17.39 6.32 -6.23
CA VAL A 73 -16.41 5.69 -7.12
C VAL A 73 -16.21 4.23 -6.70
N PRO A 74 -16.44 3.24 -7.59
CA PRO A 74 -16.16 1.85 -7.29
C PRO A 74 -14.66 1.66 -6.96
N ALA A 75 -14.36 1.18 -5.75
CA ALA A 75 -12.98 1.01 -5.30
C ALA A 75 -12.79 -0.35 -4.61
N LEU A 76 -11.62 -0.95 -4.80
CA LEU A 76 -11.20 -2.20 -4.16
C LEU A 76 -9.80 -2.03 -3.59
N GLY A 77 -9.64 -2.27 -2.29
CA GLY A 77 -8.33 -2.42 -1.68
C GLY A 77 -7.77 -3.83 -1.85
N VAL A 78 -6.47 -3.95 -1.95
CA VAL A 78 -5.76 -5.23 -1.93
C VAL A 78 -4.67 -5.13 -0.88
N ASP A 79 -4.67 -6.05 0.08
CA ASP A 79 -3.63 -6.11 1.11
C ASP A 79 -3.37 -7.56 1.52
N CYS A 80 -2.14 -7.87 1.89
CA CYS A 80 -1.76 -9.20 2.37
C CYS A 80 -1.83 -9.32 3.89
N SER A 81 -2.00 -8.22 4.63
CA SER A 81 -2.12 -8.20 6.09
C SER A 81 -3.55 -8.57 6.54
N PRO A 82 -3.73 -9.62 7.36
CA PRO A 82 -5.02 -9.91 7.97
C PRO A 82 -5.53 -8.77 8.87
N MET A 83 -4.62 -8.00 9.48
CA MET A 83 -4.96 -6.83 10.29
C MET A 83 -5.54 -5.71 9.42
N ALA A 84 -4.88 -5.38 8.32
CA ALA A 84 -5.36 -4.39 7.35
C ALA A 84 -6.76 -4.75 6.85
N VAL A 85 -6.97 -6.02 6.47
CA VAL A 85 -8.28 -6.52 6.01
C VAL A 85 -9.38 -6.32 7.06
N ARG A 86 -9.10 -6.65 8.33
CA ARG A 86 -10.07 -6.41 9.42
C ARG A 86 -10.40 -4.93 9.58
N GLN A 87 -9.38 -4.06 9.50
CA GLN A 87 -9.58 -2.60 9.61
C GLN A 87 -10.36 -2.04 8.42
N CYS A 88 -10.12 -2.53 7.20
CA CYS A 88 -10.95 -2.20 6.03
C CYS A 88 -12.42 -2.55 6.27
N HIS A 89 -12.72 -3.77 6.74
CA HIS A 89 -14.09 -4.18 7.03
C HIS A 89 -14.74 -3.28 8.09
N SER A 90 -14.00 -2.93 9.15
CA SER A 90 -14.51 -2.02 10.18
C SER A 90 -14.79 -0.62 9.65
N ARG A 91 -14.10 -0.21 8.58
CA ARG A 91 -14.28 1.08 7.90
C ARG A 91 -15.33 1.05 6.79
N GLY A 92 -15.87 -0.14 6.47
CA GLY A 92 -16.78 -0.34 5.35
C GLY A 92 -16.11 -0.30 3.97
N ALA A 93 -14.79 -0.41 3.91
CA ALA A 93 -14.02 -0.44 2.68
C ALA A 93 -14.03 -1.86 2.07
N ALA A 94 -14.30 -1.96 0.78
CA ALA A 94 -14.16 -3.23 0.05
C ALA A 94 -12.69 -3.61 -0.05
N VAL A 95 -12.34 -4.83 0.34
CA VAL A 95 -10.96 -5.30 0.37
C VAL A 95 -10.85 -6.76 -0.04
N LEU A 96 -9.74 -7.09 -0.71
CA LEU A 96 -9.33 -8.45 -1.03
C LEU A 96 -8.04 -8.79 -0.25
N HIS A 97 -8.09 -9.82 0.59
CA HIS A 97 -6.92 -10.37 1.26
C HIS A 97 -6.07 -11.16 0.26
N ARG A 98 -5.09 -10.51 -0.35
CA ARG A 98 -4.26 -11.13 -1.39
C ARG A 98 -2.93 -10.40 -1.59
N ASP A 99 -1.92 -11.15 -2.07
CA ASP A 99 -0.69 -10.58 -2.60
C ASP A 99 -0.99 -9.79 -3.89
N VAL A 100 -0.47 -8.57 -4.00
CA VAL A 100 -0.65 -7.70 -5.16
C VAL A 100 -0.10 -8.31 -6.46
N PHE A 101 0.88 -9.23 -6.36
CA PHE A 101 1.43 -9.95 -7.50
C PHE A 101 0.64 -11.20 -7.92
N ALA A 102 -0.31 -11.66 -7.10
CA ALA A 102 -1.21 -12.74 -7.46
C ALA A 102 -2.29 -12.26 -8.43
N THR A 103 -3.05 -13.19 -9.02
CA THR A 103 -4.20 -12.86 -9.88
C THR A 103 -5.25 -12.08 -9.08
N LEU A 104 -5.65 -10.93 -9.60
CA LEU A 104 -6.65 -10.05 -9.00
C LEU A 104 -7.91 -9.98 -9.90
N PRO A 105 -9.09 -9.72 -9.34
CA PRO A 105 -10.29 -9.52 -10.14
C PRO A 105 -10.13 -8.27 -11.02
N GLY A 106 -10.71 -8.30 -12.20
CA GLY A 106 -10.76 -7.14 -13.08
C GLY A 106 -9.43 -6.77 -13.75
N GLU A 107 -8.47 -7.68 -13.88
CA GLU A 107 -7.23 -7.43 -14.61
C GLU A 107 -7.52 -6.89 -16.01
N GLY A 108 -6.78 -5.85 -16.43
CA GLY A 108 -6.95 -5.16 -17.70
C GLY A 108 -8.22 -4.30 -17.79
N ARG A 109 -8.97 -4.10 -16.70
CA ARG A 109 -10.24 -3.33 -16.69
C ARG A 109 -10.28 -2.17 -15.69
N TRP A 110 -9.29 -2.05 -14.82
CA TRP A 110 -9.23 -0.95 -13.85
C TRP A 110 -8.96 0.38 -14.55
N HIS A 111 -9.70 1.41 -14.17
CA HIS A 111 -9.47 2.77 -14.67
C HIS A 111 -8.27 3.41 -13.99
N HIS A 112 -8.11 3.14 -12.70
CA HIS A 112 -7.02 3.69 -11.90
C HIS A 112 -6.41 2.61 -11.01
N VAL A 113 -5.09 2.67 -10.84
CA VAL A 113 -4.33 1.92 -9.84
C VAL A 113 -3.65 2.92 -8.92
N LEU A 114 -3.80 2.74 -7.61
CA LEU A 114 -3.14 3.55 -6.59
C LEU A 114 -1.95 2.79 -5.98
N LEU A 115 -0.87 3.53 -5.78
CA LEU A 115 0.29 3.17 -4.96
C LEU A 115 0.57 4.37 -4.04
N ALA A 116 -0.11 4.43 -2.90
CA ALA A 116 0.00 5.52 -1.92
C ALA A 116 0.95 5.14 -0.77
N ASP A 117 1.32 6.14 0.04
CA ASP A 117 2.05 5.95 1.29
C ASP A 117 3.36 5.13 1.15
N GLY A 118 4.10 5.30 0.06
CA GLY A 118 5.34 4.58 -0.19
C GLY A 118 5.18 3.16 -0.74
N ASN A 119 3.98 2.75 -1.12
CA ASN A 119 3.68 1.40 -1.63
C ASN A 119 4.41 1.05 -2.94
N ILE A 120 5.05 2.02 -3.60
CA ILE A 120 6.00 1.76 -4.69
C ILE A 120 7.14 0.80 -4.26
N GLY A 121 7.38 0.69 -2.96
CA GLY A 121 8.37 -0.21 -2.37
C GLY A 121 7.97 -1.67 -2.26
N ILE A 122 6.70 -2.01 -2.45
CA ILE A 122 6.19 -3.37 -2.27
C ILE A 122 6.96 -4.38 -3.13
N GLY A 123 7.49 -5.42 -2.48
CA GLY A 123 8.24 -6.49 -3.13
C GLY A 123 9.68 -6.12 -3.51
N GLY A 124 10.17 -4.91 -3.14
CA GLY A 124 11.55 -4.48 -3.35
C GLY A 124 11.96 -4.25 -4.82
N ASP A 125 11.04 -4.37 -5.74
CA ASP A 125 11.26 -4.16 -7.18
C ASP A 125 10.18 -3.25 -7.79
N PRO A 126 10.38 -1.92 -7.77
CA PRO A 126 9.44 -0.96 -8.35
C PRO A 126 9.12 -1.23 -9.82
N VAL A 127 10.08 -1.70 -10.61
CA VAL A 127 9.85 -1.97 -12.04
C VAL A 127 8.86 -3.14 -12.20
N ARG A 128 9.04 -4.21 -11.43
CA ARG A 128 8.11 -5.33 -11.41
C ARG A 128 6.72 -4.88 -10.96
N LEU A 129 6.65 -4.06 -9.92
CA LEU A 129 5.37 -3.55 -9.40
C LEU A 129 4.66 -2.66 -10.42
N LEU A 130 5.37 -1.73 -11.06
CA LEU A 130 4.80 -0.87 -12.09
C LEU A 130 4.30 -1.66 -13.31
N ARG A 131 5.02 -2.72 -13.72
CA ARG A 131 4.53 -3.65 -14.76
C ARG A 131 3.25 -4.37 -14.31
N ARG A 132 3.18 -4.76 -13.02
CA ARG A 132 1.98 -5.36 -12.44
C ARG A 132 0.80 -4.39 -12.48
N CYS A 133 1.00 -3.13 -12.09
CA CYS A 133 -0.02 -2.08 -12.17
C CYS A 133 -0.50 -1.88 -13.61
N ALA A 134 0.42 -1.84 -14.59
CA ALA A 134 0.07 -1.71 -15.99
C ALA A 134 -0.82 -2.87 -16.49
N ALA A 135 -0.57 -4.11 -16.04
CA ALA A 135 -1.38 -5.27 -16.38
C ALA A 135 -2.80 -5.23 -15.78
N LEU A 136 -2.99 -4.51 -14.68
CA LEU A 136 -4.30 -4.31 -14.07
C LEU A 136 -5.14 -3.26 -14.80
N LEU A 137 -4.48 -2.27 -15.41
CA LEU A 137 -5.14 -1.14 -16.06
C LEU A 137 -5.78 -1.51 -17.39
N ARG A 138 -6.94 -0.93 -17.64
CA ARG A 138 -7.51 -0.90 -19.01
C ARG A 138 -6.65 -0.03 -19.94
N TYR A 139 -6.83 -0.15 -21.22
CA TYR A 139 -6.25 0.79 -22.18
C TYR A 139 -6.67 2.24 -21.83
N GLY A 140 -5.70 3.15 -21.77
CA GLY A 140 -5.92 4.55 -21.36
C GLY A 140 -6.21 4.73 -19.86
N GLY A 141 -6.06 3.71 -19.02
CA GLY A 141 -6.11 3.83 -17.56
C GLY A 141 -4.89 4.55 -17.00
N THR A 142 -4.98 5.01 -15.75
CA THR A 142 -3.91 5.78 -15.10
C THR A 142 -3.41 5.10 -13.83
N MET A 143 -2.12 5.24 -13.60
CA MET A 143 -1.45 4.84 -12.38
C MET A 143 -1.11 6.10 -11.58
N LEU A 144 -1.52 6.16 -10.31
CA LEU A 144 -1.25 7.26 -9.41
C LEU A 144 -0.32 6.75 -8.31
N VAL A 145 0.88 7.31 -8.28
CA VAL A 145 1.96 6.83 -7.41
C VAL A 145 2.41 7.97 -6.50
N GLU A 146 2.37 7.75 -5.21
CA GLU A 146 3.02 8.60 -4.22
C GLU A 146 4.46 8.10 -4.05
N ALA A 147 5.42 8.93 -4.43
CA ALA A 147 6.84 8.64 -4.35
C ALA A 147 7.53 9.65 -3.43
N GLU A 148 8.71 9.28 -2.95
CA GLU A 148 9.58 10.17 -2.20
C GLU A 148 9.98 11.39 -3.02
N HIS A 149 10.49 12.41 -2.32
CA HIS A 149 10.92 13.67 -2.95
C HIS A 149 11.97 13.43 -4.05
N PRO A 150 11.87 14.13 -5.20
CA PRO A 150 12.89 14.08 -6.25
C PRO A 150 14.29 14.38 -5.66
N GLY A 151 15.23 13.47 -5.87
CA GLY A 151 16.61 13.59 -5.35
C GLY A 151 16.95 12.64 -4.20
N ALA A 152 15.97 11.95 -3.60
CA ALA A 152 16.22 10.91 -2.60
C ALA A 152 17.01 9.72 -3.18
N GLY A 153 16.95 9.52 -4.51
CA GLY A 153 17.52 8.36 -5.17
C GLY A 153 16.72 7.09 -4.92
N LEU A 154 16.93 6.08 -5.74
CA LEU A 154 16.30 4.78 -5.54
C LEU A 154 17.13 3.96 -4.55
N TRP A 155 16.55 3.57 -3.43
CA TRP A 155 17.10 2.52 -2.58
C TRP A 155 16.31 1.22 -2.78
N ARG A 156 17.04 0.09 -2.79
CA ARG A 156 16.47 -1.25 -2.80
C ARG A 156 17.26 -2.13 -1.84
N GLY A 157 16.56 -2.90 -1.03
CA GLY A 157 17.21 -3.79 -0.07
C GLY A 157 16.20 -4.65 0.67
N ALA A 158 16.63 -5.18 1.80
CA ALA A 158 15.72 -5.78 2.76
C ALA A 158 15.41 -4.78 3.87
N ALA A 159 14.16 -4.71 4.27
CA ALA A 159 13.70 -3.90 5.39
C ALA A 159 13.03 -4.78 6.44
N ARG A 160 12.96 -4.28 7.67
CA ARG A 160 12.19 -4.90 8.76
C ARG A 160 11.60 -3.84 9.67
N LEU A 161 10.48 -4.15 10.30
CA LEU A 161 9.95 -3.33 11.38
C LEU A 161 10.65 -3.64 12.69
N GLN A 162 11.13 -2.59 13.34
CA GLN A 162 11.67 -2.62 14.68
C GLN A 162 10.67 -1.95 15.63
N VAL A 163 9.98 -2.77 16.41
CA VAL A 163 8.96 -2.30 17.35
C VAL A 163 9.63 -1.84 18.63
N ALA A 164 9.22 -0.67 19.17
CA ALA A 164 9.73 -0.16 20.42
C ALA A 164 9.51 -1.14 21.58
N GLY A 165 10.58 -1.49 22.30
CA GLY A 165 10.54 -2.44 23.43
C GLY A 165 10.25 -3.89 23.06
N GLY A 166 10.32 -4.25 21.77
CA GLY A 166 10.04 -5.60 21.29
C GLY A 166 11.14 -6.16 20.39
N ALA A 167 10.97 -7.43 19.97
CA ALA A 167 11.85 -8.03 18.98
C ALA A 167 11.65 -7.39 17.60
N ALA A 168 12.73 -7.36 16.81
CA ALA A 168 12.63 -6.95 15.42
C ALA A 168 11.83 -7.99 14.60
N GLY A 169 11.02 -7.52 13.67
CA GLY A 169 10.28 -8.35 12.73
C GLY A 169 11.19 -9.06 11.71
N PRO A 170 10.59 -9.92 10.88
CA PRO A 170 11.32 -10.56 9.78
C PRO A 170 11.78 -9.53 8.75
N TRP A 171 12.85 -9.87 8.03
CA TRP A 171 13.30 -9.12 6.87
C TRP A 171 12.38 -9.39 5.67
N PHE A 172 12.03 -8.35 4.92
CA PHE A 172 11.27 -8.46 3.67
C PHE A 172 11.85 -7.51 2.60
N PRO A 173 11.70 -7.84 1.31
CA PRO A 173 12.14 -6.97 0.22
C PRO A 173 11.36 -5.66 0.21
N TRP A 174 12.08 -4.53 0.13
CA TRP A 174 11.50 -3.19 0.07
C TRP A 174 12.31 -2.25 -0.82
N ALA A 175 11.68 -1.19 -1.31
CA ALA A 175 12.33 -0.10 -2.04
C ALA A 175 11.72 1.26 -1.65
N VAL A 176 12.45 2.33 -1.83
CA VAL A 176 11.98 3.72 -1.71
C VAL A 176 12.70 4.59 -2.72
#